data_f0521e3fa0884a1e68de84b9d130c395
#
_entry.id   f0521e3fa0884a1e68de84b9d130c395
#
_cell.length_a   1.000
_cell.length_b   1.000
_cell.length_c   1.000
_cell.angle_alpha   90.00
_cell.angle_beta   90.00
_cell.angle_gamma   90.00
#
_symmetry.space_group_name_H-M   'P 1'
#
loop_
_entity.id
_entity.type
_entity.pdbx_description
1 polymer ?
#
loop_
_entity_poly.entity_id
_entity_poly.type
_entity_poly.pdbx_seq_one_letter_code
_entity_poly.pdbx_strand_id
1 'polypeptide(L)'
;MNDIIAYYDELSTRYDADRFGNSYGRMVDAEERTILRRWLAPHAGGRVIDLGCGSGRFLDLATEGIDPSAGMVGVARAKFPGITVHHGSLADMPEGDVPIAAIFSMHVFMHLPLEEVRSIIGHAARLLRPGGSFIFDAPSALRRRLTGHRQEGWHGATALSPRDVLDLAGNGWRLKARRGILTLPVHRIPDRLRPAVRAADMMIGRSVIKDMASYTIFHLERAR
;
A
#
# COMPACT_ATOMS: atom_id res chain seq x y z
N MET A 1 -10.52 -1.68 15.13
CA MET A 1 -9.44 -2.60 14.65
C MET A 1 -9.87 -4.07 14.65
N ASN A 2 -10.43 -4.62 15.75
CA ASN A 2 -10.82 -6.04 15.82
C ASN A 2 -11.77 -6.50 14.70
N ASP A 3 -12.76 -5.69 14.31
CA ASP A 3 -13.72 -6.05 13.25
C ASP A 3 -13.05 -6.14 11.86
N ILE A 4 -12.03 -5.31 11.62
CA ILE A 4 -11.25 -5.33 10.37
C ILE A 4 -10.43 -6.62 10.30
N ILE A 5 -9.75 -6.96 11.39
CA ILE A 5 -8.93 -8.19 11.48
C ILE A 5 -9.82 -9.42 11.29
N ALA A 6 -10.95 -9.50 12.00
CA ALA A 6 -11.88 -10.61 11.89
C ALA A 6 -12.42 -10.78 10.45
N TYR A 7 -12.76 -9.67 9.78
CA TYR A 7 -13.17 -9.69 8.38
C TYR A 7 -12.12 -10.30 7.46
N TYR A 8 -10.84 -9.90 7.62
CA TYR A 8 -9.75 -10.42 6.80
C TYR A 8 -9.37 -11.86 7.16
N ASP A 9 -9.50 -12.27 8.43
CA ASP A 9 -9.33 -13.66 8.83
C ASP A 9 -10.33 -14.58 8.10
N GLU A 10 -11.61 -14.20 8.08
CA GLU A 10 -12.65 -14.96 7.39
C GLU A 10 -12.44 -15.02 5.86
N LEU A 11 -11.96 -13.93 5.28
CA LEU A 11 -11.76 -13.81 3.83
C LEU A 11 -10.47 -14.47 3.34
N SER A 12 -9.52 -14.77 4.22
CA SER A 12 -8.12 -15.06 3.91
C SER A 12 -7.91 -16.10 2.80
N THR A 13 -8.65 -17.22 2.82
CA THR A 13 -8.48 -18.33 1.86
C THR A 13 -8.98 -18.01 0.45
N ARG A 14 -9.89 -17.06 0.30
CA ARG A 14 -10.48 -16.68 -1.00
C ARG A 14 -10.09 -15.29 -1.48
N TYR A 15 -9.39 -14.53 -0.64
CA TYR A 15 -9.07 -13.12 -0.89
C TYR A 15 -8.44 -12.85 -2.26
N ASP A 16 -7.42 -13.61 -2.64
CA ASP A 16 -6.72 -13.42 -3.89
C ASP A 16 -7.61 -13.70 -5.11
N ALA A 17 -8.40 -14.78 -5.04
CA ALA A 17 -9.33 -15.14 -6.11
C ALA A 17 -10.40 -14.04 -6.29
N ASP A 18 -11.00 -13.60 -5.20
CA ASP A 18 -12.08 -12.61 -5.20
C ASP A 18 -11.59 -11.23 -5.67
N ARG A 19 -10.42 -10.79 -5.22
CA ARG A 19 -9.91 -9.43 -5.48
C ARG A 19 -9.04 -9.31 -6.73
N PHE A 20 -8.19 -10.31 -6.99
CA PHE A 20 -7.16 -10.24 -8.04
C PHE A 20 -7.30 -11.32 -9.12
N GLY A 21 -8.23 -12.27 -8.97
CA GLY A 21 -8.50 -13.32 -9.95
C GLY A 21 -9.17 -12.82 -11.24
N ASN A 22 -9.83 -11.67 -11.21
CA ASN A 22 -10.48 -11.07 -12.37
C ASN A 22 -9.53 -10.11 -13.13
N SER A 23 -9.92 -9.71 -14.35
CA SER A 23 -9.07 -8.86 -15.21
C SER A 23 -8.83 -7.45 -14.67
N TYR A 24 -9.79 -6.89 -13.91
CA TYR A 24 -9.64 -5.62 -13.22
C TYR A 24 -8.58 -5.72 -12.12
N GLY A 25 -8.70 -6.71 -11.24
CA GLY A 25 -7.73 -6.94 -10.16
C GLY A 25 -6.32 -7.20 -10.69
N ARG A 26 -6.19 -8.00 -11.76
CA ARG A 26 -4.89 -8.21 -12.43
C ARG A 26 -4.28 -6.93 -13.01
N MET A 27 -5.11 -6.03 -13.54
CA MET A 27 -4.63 -4.75 -14.03
C MET A 27 -4.10 -3.87 -12.89
N VAL A 28 -4.85 -3.78 -11.78
CA VAL A 28 -4.44 -3.03 -10.58
C VAL A 28 -3.12 -3.60 -10.05
N ASP A 29 -3.04 -4.91 -9.85
CA ASP A 29 -1.83 -5.59 -9.39
C ASP A 29 -0.60 -5.26 -10.27
N ALA A 30 -0.75 -5.36 -11.58
CA ALA A 30 0.35 -5.09 -12.51
C ALA A 30 0.81 -3.62 -12.50
N GLU A 31 -0.10 -2.68 -12.25
CA GLU A 31 0.23 -1.25 -12.15
C GLU A 31 0.98 -0.95 -10.85
N GLU A 32 0.47 -1.43 -9.73
CA GLU A 32 1.09 -1.27 -8.41
C GLU A 32 2.47 -1.92 -8.36
N ARG A 33 2.62 -3.15 -8.86
CA ARG A 33 3.92 -3.82 -8.98
C ARG A 33 4.93 -3.03 -9.80
N THR A 34 4.49 -2.41 -10.89
CA THR A 34 5.36 -1.58 -11.73
C THR A 34 5.91 -0.38 -10.94
N ILE A 35 5.09 0.23 -10.10
CA ILE A 35 5.48 1.37 -9.26
C ILE A 35 6.38 0.91 -8.13
N LEU A 36 5.98 -0.15 -7.39
CA LEU A 36 6.74 -0.69 -6.27
C LEU A 36 8.14 -1.16 -6.71
N ARG A 37 8.25 -1.96 -7.78
CA ARG A 37 9.55 -2.41 -8.31
C ARG A 37 10.49 -1.26 -8.60
N ARG A 38 9.96 -0.20 -9.23
CA ARG A 38 10.76 1.00 -9.55
C ARG A 38 11.25 1.73 -8.29
N TRP A 39 10.37 1.87 -7.29
CA TRP A 39 10.69 2.66 -6.10
C TRP A 39 11.48 1.88 -5.06
N LEU A 40 11.36 0.55 -5.06
CA LEU A 40 12.14 -0.35 -4.21
C LEU A 40 13.52 -0.68 -4.81
N ALA A 41 13.74 -0.51 -6.12
CA ALA A 41 15.02 -0.83 -6.77
C ALA A 41 16.26 -0.25 -6.08
N PRO A 42 16.27 1.00 -5.56
CA PRO A 42 17.41 1.55 -4.82
C PRO A 42 17.70 0.83 -3.48
N HIS A 43 16.78 0.00 -3.00
CA HIS A 43 16.85 -0.73 -1.75
C HIS A 43 17.11 -2.24 -1.96
N ALA A 44 17.41 -2.67 -3.19
CA ALA A 44 17.74 -4.06 -3.51
C ALA A 44 18.91 -4.57 -2.65
N GLY A 45 18.76 -5.76 -2.09
CA GLY A 45 19.73 -6.34 -1.15
C GLY A 45 19.64 -5.81 0.29
N GLY A 46 18.79 -4.83 0.57
CA GLY A 46 18.49 -4.36 1.92
C GLY A 46 17.27 -5.05 2.52
N ARG A 47 17.04 -4.83 3.81
CA ARG A 47 15.85 -5.30 4.52
C ARG A 47 14.63 -4.47 4.09
N VAL A 48 13.64 -5.12 3.48
CA VAL A 48 12.41 -4.52 2.94
C VAL A 48 11.19 -5.19 3.55
N ILE A 49 10.28 -4.40 4.14
CA ILE A 49 9.10 -4.90 4.85
C ILE A 49 7.83 -4.61 4.06
N ASP A 50 6.99 -5.64 3.87
CA ASP A 50 5.59 -5.50 3.43
C ASP A 50 4.69 -5.39 4.66
N LEU A 51 4.21 -4.19 4.96
CA LEU A 51 3.36 -3.88 6.12
C LEU A 51 1.88 -4.03 5.76
N GLY A 52 1.19 -4.91 6.45
CA GLY A 52 -0.15 -5.36 6.09
C GLY A 52 -0.09 -6.23 4.84
N CYS A 53 0.82 -7.22 4.86
CA CYS A 53 1.13 -8.04 3.69
C CYS A 53 -0.04 -8.93 3.22
N GLY A 54 -1.07 -9.09 4.06
CA GLY A 54 -2.24 -9.91 3.78
C GLY A 54 -1.85 -11.33 3.41
N SER A 55 -2.46 -11.86 2.36
CA SER A 55 -2.18 -13.17 1.77
C SER A 55 -0.82 -13.26 1.05
N GLY A 56 0.03 -12.24 1.15
CA GLY A 56 1.37 -12.21 0.56
C GLY A 56 1.42 -11.73 -0.89
N ARG A 57 0.48 -10.89 -1.33
CA ARG A 57 0.41 -10.43 -2.72
C ARG A 57 1.71 -9.83 -3.26
N PHE A 58 2.45 -9.10 -2.44
CA PHE A 58 3.69 -8.41 -2.82
C PHE A 58 4.94 -8.93 -2.10
N LEU A 59 4.86 -10.05 -1.39
CA LEU A 59 6.01 -10.61 -0.65
C LEU A 59 7.20 -10.95 -1.53
N ASP A 60 6.99 -11.20 -2.84
CA ASP A 60 8.09 -11.35 -3.81
C ASP A 60 8.93 -10.08 -4.02
N LEU A 61 8.49 -8.93 -3.49
CA LEU A 61 9.19 -7.65 -3.50
C LEU A 61 9.79 -7.27 -2.13
N ALA A 62 9.56 -8.09 -1.11
CA ALA A 62 9.98 -7.86 0.27
C ALA A 62 10.96 -8.94 0.77
N THR A 63 11.67 -8.66 1.84
CA THR A 63 12.44 -9.66 2.58
C THR A 63 11.64 -10.26 3.73
N GLU A 64 10.65 -9.52 4.23
CA GLU A 64 9.78 -9.91 5.34
C GLU A 64 8.39 -9.30 5.14
N GLY A 65 7.38 -9.95 5.69
CA GLY A 65 6.01 -9.41 5.79
C GLY A 65 5.53 -9.34 7.22
N ILE A 66 4.54 -8.47 7.49
CA ILE A 66 3.84 -8.43 8.77
C ILE A 66 2.36 -8.10 8.53
N ASP A 67 1.48 -8.86 9.20
CA ASP A 67 0.03 -8.63 9.12
C ASP A 67 -0.65 -8.99 10.45
N PRO A 68 -1.66 -8.23 10.91
CA PRO A 68 -2.37 -8.51 12.14
C PRO A 68 -3.39 -9.66 12.03
N SER A 69 -3.75 -10.11 10.82
CA SER A 69 -4.68 -11.22 10.59
C SER A 69 -3.94 -12.56 10.59
N ALA A 70 -4.25 -13.42 11.54
CA ALA A 70 -3.65 -14.76 11.62
C ALA A 70 -3.99 -15.62 10.39
N GLY A 71 -5.20 -15.50 9.86
CA GLY A 71 -5.63 -16.19 8.65
C GLY A 71 -4.83 -15.76 7.42
N MET A 72 -4.63 -14.44 7.23
CA MET A 72 -3.79 -13.90 6.16
C MET A 72 -2.34 -14.35 6.28
N VAL A 73 -1.75 -14.28 7.48
CA VAL A 73 -0.38 -14.75 7.75
C VAL A 73 -0.24 -16.24 7.43
N GLY A 74 -1.22 -17.07 7.77
CA GLY A 74 -1.23 -18.49 7.42
C GLY A 74 -1.15 -18.73 5.92
N VAL A 75 -1.96 -18.01 5.14
CA VAL A 75 -1.95 -18.09 3.66
C VAL A 75 -0.62 -17.59 3.10
N ALA A 76 -0.11 -16.45 3.59
CA ALA A 76 1.16 -15.88 3.13
C ALA A 76 2.34 -16.82 3.36
N ARG A 77 2.44 -17.43 4.55
CA ARG A 77 3.48 -18.42 4.89
C ARG A 77 3.43 -19.66 4.00
N ALA A 78 2.22 -20.15 3.69
CA ALA A 78 2.06 -21.29 2.81
C ALA A 78 2.51 -20.98 1.36
N LYS A 79 2.27 -19.77 0.88
CA LYS A 79 2.67 -19.32 -0.48
C LYS A 79 4.16 -19.00 -0.58
N PHE A 80 4.77 -18.50 0.48
CA PHE A 80 6.15 -18.02 0.52
C PHE A 80 6.94 -18.64 1.68
N PRO A 81 7.21 -19.96 1.66
CA PRO A 81 7.87 -20.64 2.80
C PRO A 81 9.31 -20.15 3.05
N GLY A 82 9.92 -19.47 2.08
CA GLY A 82 11.26 -18.88 2.23
C GLY A 82 11.30 -17.43 2.72
N ILE A 83 10.12 -16.81 2.98
CA ILE A 83 10.04 -15.43 3.45
C ILE A 83 9.46 -15.42 4.86
N THR A 84 10.09 -14.69 5.77
CA THR A 84 9.59 -14.54 7.14
C THR A 84 8.35 -13.65 7.13
N VAL A 85 7.24 -14.18 7.67
CA VAL A 85 5.99 -13.42 7.86
C VAL A 85 5.65 -13.37 9.34
N HIS A 86 5.62 -12.18 9.90
CA HIS A 86 5.29 -11.91 11.30
C HIS A 86 3.78 -11.73 11.46
N HIS A 87 3.23 -12.21 12.59
CA HIS A 87 1.86 -11.94 12.99
C HIS A 87 1.86 -10.78 13.98
N GLY A 88 1.27 -9.65 13.62
CA GLY A 88 1.24 -8.44 14.45
C GLY A 88 1.18 -7.15 13.64
N SER A 89 1.49 -6.05 14.29
CA SER A 89 1.58 -4.70 13.72
C SER A 89 3.03 -4.25 13.52
N LEU A 90 3.23 -3.08 12.92
CA LEU A 90 4.58 -2.51 12.77
C LEU A 90 5.28 -2.28 14.12
N ALA A 91 4.51 -2.06 15.20
CA ALA A 91 5.05 -1.90 16.53
C ALA A 91 5.65 -3.21 17.09
N ASP A 92 5.19 -4.35 16.59
CA ASP A 92 5.63 -5.69 16.98
C ASP A 92 6.80 -6.19 16.09
N MET A 93 7.26 -5.36 15.15
CA MET A 93 8.33 -5.72 14.22
C MET A 93 9.64 -5.93 14.98
N PRO A 94 10.28 -7.12 14.90
CA PRO A 94 11.53 -7.38 15.61
C PRO A 94 12.64 -6.43 15.18
N GLU A 95 13.41 -5.94 16.14
CA GLU A 95 14.69 -5.32 15.86
C GLU A 95 15.60 -6.38 15.24
N GLY A 96 16.21 -6.07 14.13
CA GLY A 96 17.16 -6.96 13.44
C GLY A 96 18.52 -6.27 13.35
N ASP A 97 19.57 -7.07 13.11
CA ASP A 97 20.95 -6.58 12.95
C ASP A 97 21.10 -5.68 11.70
N VAL A 98 20.23 -5.84 10.73
CA VAL A 98 20.24 -5.05 9.49
C VAL A 98 19.16 -3.97 9.56
N PRO A 99 19.53 -2.69 9.43
CA PRO A 99 18.56 -1.60 9.41
C PRO A 99 17.58 -1.73 8.24
N ILE A 100 16.31 -1.41 8.48
CA ILE A 100 15.28 -1.46 7.45
C ILE A 100 15.56 -0.38 6.39
N ALA A 101 15.68 -0.81 5.13
CA ALA A 101 15.95 0.05 3.98
C ALA A 101 14.66 0.63 3.38
N ALA A 102 13.59 -0.15 3.37
CA ALA A 102 12.28 0.30 2.90
C ALA A 102 11.15 -0.43 3.63
N ILE A 103 10.04 0.26 3.79
CA ILE A 103 8.74 -0.30 4.20
C ILE A 103 7.75 0.08 3.12
N PHE A 104 6.89 -0.83 2.71
CA PHE A 104 5.74 -0.48 1.89
C PHE A 104 4.46 -1.09 2.45
N SER A 105 3.31 -0.47 2.14
CA SER A 105 2.00 -0.86 2.68
C SER A 105 0.93 -0.53 1.64
N MET A 106 0.25 -1.55 1.13
CA MET A 106 -0.73 -1.38 0.06
C MET A 106 -2.13 -1.81 0.52
N HIS A 107 -3.12 -0.96 0.27
CA HIS A 107 -4.53 -1.17 0.63
C HIS A 107 -4.83 -1.30 2.14
N VAL A 108 -3.96 -0.73 2.98
CA VAL A 108 -4.09 -0.75 4.45
C VAL A 108 -4.63 0.57 4.98
N PHE A 109 -4.01 1.68 4.60
CA PHE A 109 -4.27 3.00 5.20
C PHE A 109 -5.69 3.51 5.01
N MET A 110 -6.35 3.07 3.96
CA MET A 110 -7.76 3.40 3.72
C MET A 110 -8.70 2.92 4.83
N HIS A 111 -8.29 1.94 5.62
CA HIS A 111 -9.11 1.34 6.69
C HIS A 111 -8.82 1.93 8.08
N LEU A 112 -7.75 2.68 8.21
CA LEU A 112 -7.25 3.15 9.51
C LEU A 112 -7.69 4.59 9.79
N PRO A 113 -8.01 4.94 11.05
CA PRO A 113 -8.18 6.32 11.45
C PRO A 113 -6.86 7.10 11.31
N LEU A 114 -6.95 8.42 11.12
CA LEU A 114 -5.78 9.28 10.88
C LEU A 114 -4.72 9.20 12.00
N GLU A 115 -5.15 8.99 13.23
CA GLU A 115 -4.24 8.84 14.38
C GLU A 115 -3.38 7.59 14.27
N GLU A 116 -3.95 6.47 13.80
CA GLU A 116 -3.20 5.25 13.55
C GLU A 116 -2.25 5.41 12.36
N VAL A 117 -2.70 6.08 11.28
CA VAL A 117 -1.84 6.44 10.15
C VAL A 117 -0.63 7.25 10.64
N ARG A 118 -0.85 8.26 11.49
CA ARG A 118 0.22 9.06 12.10
C ARG A 118 1.17 8.21 12.93
N SER A 119 0.63 7.32 13.75
CA SER A 119 1.40 6.40 14.59
C SER A 119 2.30 5.50 13.75
N ILE A 120 1.76 4.91 12.67
CA ILE A 120 2.52 4.04 11.75
C ILE A 120 3.63 4.82 11.05
N ILE A 121 3.37 6.03 10.55
CA ILE A 121 4.39 6.89 9.93
C ILE A 121 5.49 7.22 10.94
N GLY A 122 5.14 7.51 12.19
CA GLY A 122 6.08 7.76 13.27
C GLY A 122 6.92 6.52 13.63
N HIS A 123 6.33 5.33 13.65
CA HIS A 123 7.05 4.07 13.86
C HIS A 123 8.00 3.77 12.70
N ALA A 124 7.53 3.91 11.46
CA ALA A 124 8.37 3.73 10.28
C ALA A 124 9.61 4.66 10.31
N ALA A 125 9.45 5.91 10.80
CA ALA A 125 10.57 6.84 10.96
C ALA A 125 11.65 6.33 11.94
N ARG A 126 11.27 5.59 12.98
CA ARG A 126 12.22 5.02 13.94
C ARG A 126 12.97 3.81 13.39
N LEU A 127 12.26 2.96 12.66
CA LEU A 127 12.79 1.68 12.16
C LEU A 127 13.62 1.82 10.88
N LEU A 128 13.27 2.75 10.00
CA LEU A 128 13.97 2.97 8.74
C LEU A 128 15.33 3.64 8.99
N ARG A 129 16.34 3.23 8.23
CA ARG A 129 17.61 3.97 8.16
C ARG A 129 17.42 5.37 7.55
N PRO A 130 18.30 6.35 7.84
CA PRO A 130 18.32 7.62 7.12
C PRO A 130 18.36 7.42 5.58
N GLY A 131 17.53 8.13 4.84
CA GLY A 131 17.34 7.93 3.40
C GLY A 131 16.53 6.67 3.03
N GLY A 132 16.01 5.93 4.01
CA GLY A 132 15.08 4.81 3.78
C GLY A 132 13.74 5.29 3.25
N SER A 133 13.01 4.39 2.60
CA SER A 133 11.74 4.71 1.93
C SER A 133 10.54 4.13 2.67
N PHE A 134 9.49 4.93 2.80
CA PHE A 134 8.17 4.48 3.17
C PHE A 134 7.18 4.73 2.03
N ILE A 135 6.59 3.65 1.50
CA ILE A 135 5.70 3.69 0.34
C ILE A 135 4.33 3.17 0.78
N PHE A 136 3.27 3.92 0.55
CA PHE A 136 1.92 3.47 0.87
C PHE A 136 0.90 4.11 -0.06
N ASP A 137 -0.28 3.50 -0.17
CA ASP A 137 -1.40 4.07 -0.92
C ASP A 137 -2.51 4.57 0.01
N ALA A 138 -3.28 5.49 -0.51
CA ALA A 138 -4.54 5.92 0.08
C ALA A 138 -5.51 6.41 -1.00
N PRO A 139 -6.83 6.32 -0.78
CA PRO A 139 -7.83 6.99 -1.59
C PRO A 139 -7.55 8.50 -1.69
N SER A 140 -7.73 9.06 -2.87
CA SER A 140 -7.53 10.49 -3.09
C SER A 140 -8.62 11.33 -2.45
N ALA A 141 -8.26 12.21 -1.51
CA ALA A 141 -9.18 13.16 -0.90
C ALA A 141 -9.79 14.12 -1.94
N LEU A 142 -9.01 14.55 -2.93
CA LEU A 142 -9.50 15.41 -4.02
C LEU A 142 -10.56 14.67 -4.84
N ARG A 143 -10.29 13.43 -5.27
CA ARG A 143 -11.26 12.62 -6.03
C ARG A 143 -12.56 12.44 -5.27
N ARG A 144 -12.49 12.05 -3.99
CA ARG A 144 -13.68 11.87 -3.16
C ARG A 144 -14.53 13.13 -3.06
N ARG A 145 -13.88 14.28 -2.85
CA ARG A 145 -14.58 15.58 -2.82
C ARG A 145 -15.26 15.90 -4.15
N LEU A 146 -14.58 15.66 -5.29
CA LEU A 146 -15.15 15.95 -6.62
C LEU A 146 -16.30 15.02 -6.99
N THR A 147 -16.27 13.78 -6.53
CA THR A 147 -17.32 12.79 -6.85
C THR A 147 -18.45 12.75 -5.82
N GLY A 148 -18.36 13.53 -4.74
CA GLY A 148 -19.33 13.51 -3.65
C GLY A 148 -19.38 12.16 -2.91
N HIS A 149 -18.28 11.39 -2.96
CA HIS A 149 -18.20 10.07 -2.34
C HIS A 149 -18.47 10.17 -0.83
N ARG A 150 -19.50 9.45 -0.38
CA ARG A 150 -19.81 9.30 1.05
C ARG A 150 -19.26 7.96 1.51
N GLN A 151 -18.56 7.99 2.63
CA GLN A 151 -18.04 6.79 3.27
C GLN A 151 -19.18 6.02 3.95
N GLU A 152 -19.18 4.72 3.80
CA GLU A 152 -20.06 3.80 4.51
C GLU A 152 -19.22 2.80 5.32
N GLY A 153 -19.39 2.81 6.64
CA GLY A 153 -18.64 1.95 7.55
C GLY A 153 -17.12 2.24 7.60
N TRP A 154 -16.35 1.23 7.98
CA TRP A 154 -14.88 1.34 8.12
C TRP A 154 -14.12 1.19 6.78
N HIS A 155 -14.74 0.60 5.76
CA HIS A 155 -14.13 0.48 4.44
C HIS A 155 -13.88 1.85 3.82
N GLY A 156 -12.61 2.17 3.63
CA GLY A 156 -12.23 3.45 3.06
C GLY A 156 -12.47 4.64 4.01
N ALA A 157 -12.36 4.44 5.31
CA ALA A 157 -12.50 5.49 6.32
C ALA A 157 -11.62 6.70 6.05
N THR A 158 -10.40 6.47 5.58
CA THR A 158 -9.39 7.50 5.35
C THR A 158 -9.14 7.74 3.87
N ALA A 159 -9.09 9.02 3.49
CA ALA A 159 -8.61 9.50 2.20
C ALA A 159 -7.62 10.63 2.46
N LEU A 160 -6.52 10.68 1.71
CA LEU A 160 -5.43 11.61 1.95
C LEU A 160 -5.17 12.50 0.73
N SER A 161 -4.91 13.77 1.00
CA SER A 161 -4.27 14.67 0.06
C SER A 161 -2.75 14.68 0.30
N PRO A 162 -1.94 15.20 -0.66
CA PRO A 162 -0.50 15.38 -0.42
C PRO A 162 -0.19 16.25 0.80
N ARG A 163 -1.05 17.22 1.10
CA ARG A 163 -0.91 18.09 2.28
C ARG A 163 -1.14 17.30 3.57
N ASP A 164 -2.21 16.49 3.63
CA ASP A 164 -2.48 15.65 4.79
C ASP A 164 -1.30 14.71 5.08
N VAL A 165 -0.71 14.13 4.03
CA VAL A 165 0.45 13.25 4.17
C VAL A 165 1.66 13.99 4.76
N LEU A 166 1.93 15.23 4.30
CA LEU A 166 3.02 16.05 4.85
C LEU A 166 2.75 16.47 6.31
N ASP A 167 1.51 16.82 6.63
CA ASP A 167 1.10 17.20 7.99
C ASP A 167 1.16 15.99 8.96
N LEU A 168 0.86 14.78 8.48
CA LEU A 168 0.99 13.54 9.25
C LEU A 168 2.45 13.14 9.45
N ALA A 169 3.27 13.30 8.41
CA ALA A 169 4.67 12.90 8.38
C ALA A 169 5.57 13.83 9.21
N GLY A 170 5.28 15.14 9.20
CA GLY A 170 6.12 16.13 9.88
C GLY A 170 7.53 16.25 9.29
N ASN A 171 8.42 16.88 10.05
CA ASN A 171 9.78 17.24 9.58
C ASN A 171 10.73 16.03 9.38
N GLY A 172 10.37 14.85 9.86
CA GLY A 172 11.20 13.63 9.72
C GLY A 172 11.18 13.02 8.32
N TRP A 173 10.37 13.57 7.40
CA TRP A 173 10.14 12.99 6.10
C TRP A 173 10.19 14.01 4.96
N ARG A 174 10.56 13.52 3.78
CA ARG A 174 10.44 14.23 2.51
C ARG A 174 9.50 13.46 1.59
N LEU A 175 8.50 14.11 1.04
CA LEU A 175 7.67 13.53 -0.02
C LEU A 175 8.48 13.48 -1.33
N LYS A 176 9.05 12.33 -1.64
CA LYS A 176 9.95 12.11 -2.78
C LYS A 176 9.20 11.99 -4.10
N ALA A 177 8.09 11.27 -4.07
CA ALA A 177 7.26 11.03 -5.26
C ALA A 177 5.83 10.68 -4.86
N ARG A 178 4.92 10.79 -5.83
CA ARG A 178 3.56 10.26 -5.74
C ARG A 178 3.05 9.86 -7.12
N ARG A 179 2.12 8.89 -7.15
CA ARG A 179 1.52 8.34 -8.35
C ARG A 179 0.03 8.15 -8.14
N GLY A 180 -0.76 8.66 -9.10
CA GLY A 180 -2.17 8.29 -9.19
C GLY A 180 -2.32 6.94 -9.87
N ILE A 181 -3.28 6.15 -9.43
CA ILE A 181 -3.74 4.91 -10.06
C ILE A 181 -5.25 4.89 -10.14
N LEU A 182 -5.80 4.20 -11.14
CA LEU A 182 -7.24 4.13 -11.38
C LEU A 182 -7.86 5.54 -11.62
N THR A 183 -7.24 6.33 -12.47
CA THR A 183 -7.77 7.63 -12.90
C THR A 183 -8.95 7.42 -13.82
N LEU A 184 -8.84 6.45 -14.73
CA LEU A 184 -9.88 6.06 -15.66
C LEU A 184 -10.85 5.05 -15.03
N PRO A 185 -12.14 5.04 -15.42
CA PRO A 185 -13.16 4.12 -14.88
C PRO A 185 -13.01 2.72 -15.46
N VAL A 186 -11.91 2.05 -15.18
CA VAL A 186 -11.49 0.76 -15.78
C VAL A 186 -12.53 -0.35 -15.58
N HIS A 187 -13.30 -0.31 -14.48
CA HIS A 187 -14.37 -1.26 -14.20
C HIS A 187 -15.50 -1.22 -15.25
N ARG A 188 -15.62 -0.12 -16.02
CA ARG A 188 -16.60 0.05 -17.11
C ARG A 188 -16.04 -0.31 -18.48
N ILE A 189 -14.76 -0.69 -18.57
CA ILE A 189 -14.05 -0.93 -19.83
C ILE A 189 -14.01 -2.43 -20.12
N PRO A 190 -14.35 -2.86 -21.35
CA PRO A 190 -14.26 -4.26 -21.75
C PRO A 190 -12.84 -4.82 -21.55
N ASP A 191 -12.75 -6.07 -21.12
CA ASP A 191 -11.51 -6.74 -20.76
C ASP A 191 -10.41 -6.65 -21.81
N ARG A 192 -10.78 -6.82 -23.09
CA ARG A 192 -9.87 -6.76 -24.24
C ARG A 192 -9.18 -5.40 -24.42
N LEU A 193 -9.77 -4.32 -23.92
CA LEU A 193 -9.23 -2.96 -24.05
C LEU A 193 -8.42 -2.53 -22.81
N ARG A 194 -8.50 -3.26 -21.68
CA ARG A 194 -7.82 -2.92 -20.42
C ARG A 194 -6.30 -2.81 -20.54
N PRO A 195 -5.57 -3.62 -21.33
CA PRO A 195 -4.12 -3.42 -21.48
C PRO A 195 -3.74 -2.06 -22.06
N ALA A 196 -4.47 -1.58 -23.07
CA ALA A 196 -4.23 -0.25 -23.66
C ALA A 196 -4.63 0.87 -22.68
N VAL A 197 -5.75 0.68 -21.98
CA VAL A 197 -6.22 1.61 -20.95
C VAL A 197 -5.25 1.70 -19.79
N ARG A 198 -4.62 0.59 -19.38
CA ARG A 198 -3.58 0.59 -18.36
C ARG A 198 -2.41 1.50 -18.72
N ALA A 199 -1.93 1.45 -19.96
CA ALA A 199 -0.85 2.32 -20.42
C ALA A 199 -1.25 3.80 -20.33
N ALA A 200 -2.47 4.14 -20.75
CA ALA A 200 -3.00 5.50 -20.64
C ALA A 200 -3.16 5.93 -19.17
N ASP A 201 -3.73 5.07 -18.30
CA ASP A 201 -3.90 5.36 -16.88
C ASP A 201 -2.56 5.60 -16.20
N MET A 202 -1.56 4.78 -16.49
CA MET A 202 -0.19 4.96 -16.00
C MET A 202 0.45 6.27 -16.46
N MET A 203 0.16 6.77 -17.67
CA MET A 203 0.64 8.08 -18.13
C MET A 203 -0.06 9.20 -17.38
N ILE A 204 -1.38 9.13 -17.27
CA ILE A 204 -2.19 10.13 -16.55
C ILE A 204 -1.78 10.18 -15.07
N GLY A 205 -1.58 9.03 -14.44
CA GLY A 205 -1.12 8.90 -13.05
C GLY A 205 0.28 9.50 -12.78
N ARG A 206 1.01 9.89 -13.84
CA ARG A 206 2.28 10.65 -13.77
C ARG A 206 2.11 12.15 -13.98
N SER A 207 1.01 12.55 -14.56
CA SER A 207 0.77 13.92 -14.99
C SER A 207 0.43 14.86 -13.82
N VAL A 208 0.15 16.12 -14.14
CA VAL A 208 -0.28 17.13 -13.16
C VAL A 208 -1.65 16.82 -12.54
N ILE A 209 -2.48 16.02 -13.23
CA ILE A 209 -3.81 15.63 -12.76
C ILE A 209 -3.84 14.30 -12.00
N LYS A 210 -2.68 13.74 -11.62
CA LYS A 210 -2.56 12.48 -10.87
C LYS A 210 -3.40 12.41 -9.58
N ASP A 211 -3.66 13.56 -8.95
CA ASP A 211 -4.47 13.64 -7.72
C ASP A 211 -5.97 13.44 -7.98
N MET A 212 -6.40 13.42 -9.25
CA MET A 212 -7.77 13.04 -9.65
C MET A 212 -7.95 11.52 -9.77
N ALA A 213 -6.92 10.74 -9.57
CA ALA A 213 -6.98 9.28 -9.53
C ALA A 213 -7.81 8.79 -8.34
N SER A 214 -8.30 7.55 -8.39
CA SER A 214 -9.04 6.94 -7.27
C SER A 214 -8.15 6.73 -6.06
N TYR A 215 -6.91 6.33 -6.30
CA TYR A 215 -5.88 6.15 -5.27
C TYR A 215 -4.61 6.91 -5.63
N THR A 216 -3.88 7.33 -4.61
CA THR A 216 -2.55 7.90 -4.74
C THR A 216 -1.57 7.04 -3.96
N ILE A 217 -0.51 6.57 -4.63
CA ILE A 217 0.62 5.94 -3.96
C ILE A 217 1.63 7.05 -3.63
N PHE A 218 2.01 7.13 -2.37
CA PHE A 218 2.95 8.10 -1.82
C PHE A 218 4.29 7.43 -1.57
N HIS A 219 5.37 8.14 -1.84
CA HIS A 219 6.74 7.73 -1.53
C HIS A 219 7.37 8.78 -0.62
N LEU A 220 7.47 8.46 0.65
CA LEU A 220 8.19 9.24 1.64
C LEU A 220 9.63 8.73 1.75
N GLU A 221 10.59 9.64 1.87
CA GLU A 221 11.98 9.33 2.20
C GLU A 221 12.29 9.89 3.58
N ARG A 222 12.83 9.05 4.47
CA ARG A 222 13.26 9.49 5.80
C ARG A 222 14.37 10.53 5.67
N ALA A 223 14.21 11.68 6.34
CA ALA A 223 15.23 12.71 6.41
C ALA A 223 16.55 12.14 7.02
N ARG A 224 17.66 12.73 6.61
CA ARG A 224 18.99 12.37 7.13
C ARG A 224 19.20 12.93 8.52
#